data_1f2fbbc32d1aa13bebe605e0037448c4
#
_entry.id   1f2fbbc32d1aa13bebe605e0037448c4
#
_cell.length_a   1.000
_cell.length_b   1.000
_cell.length_c   1.000
_cell.angle_alpha   90.00
_cell.angle_beta   90.00
_cell.angle_gamma   90.00
#
_symmetry.space_group_name_H-M   'P 1'
#
loop_
_entity.id
_entity.type
_entity.pdbx_description
1 polymer ?
#
loop_
_entity_poly.entity_id
_entity_poly.type
_entity_poly.pdbx_seq_one_letter_code
_entity_poly.pdbx_strand_id
1 'polypeptide(L)'
;RWSSEFTDNQYCQIDLGKNYTINKVTFNWEASYAKEYKIQVSKDGNNWTTVYENNNGKGGEESIVFDATECRYVKMQGVKRALAYGYSLWEMGVYEAAKVETPIFSIPSGIYSKALNVNISSNTKGVEIRYTTDGSTPNEKSNLYVPSIKISKNTTLKAIAYRKGMIDSPVATAEYKIDGSSTEPEQPTTPDTSETKIISTGCKTVTSGSENDVFGGKNAVDGDKGTRWSSNFADDAWIYADLGKTYSVNKVVLT
;
A
#
# COMPACT_ATOMS: atom_id res chain seq x y z
N ARG A 1 1.17 -26.97 -20.55
CA ARG A 1 -0.17 -27.53 -20.23
C ARG A 1 -0.06 -28.64 -19.19
N TRP A 2 -0.88 -28.60 -18.18
CA TRP A 2 -1.13 -29.72 -17.28
C TRP A 2 -2.44 -30.41 -17.67
N SER A 3 -2.50 -31.74 -17.57
CA SER A 3 -3.72 -32.53 -17.76
C SER A 3 -3.79 -33.64 -16.72
N SER A 4 -4.97 -33.84 -16.14
CA SER A 4 -5.22 -34.92 -15.19
C SER A 4 -5.61 -36.24 -15.87
N GLU A 5 -5.75 -37.29 -15.07
CA GLU A 5 -6.49 -38.47 -15.44
C GLU A 5 -7.99 -38.18 -15.65
N PHE A 6 -8.72 -39.09 -16.31
CA PHE A 6 -10.12 -38.89 -16.70
C PHE A 6 -11.10 -39.30 -15.57
N THR A 7 -10.81 -38.82 -14.35
CA THR A 7 -11.65 -39.02 -13.18
C THR A 7 -11.94 -37.69 -12.47
N ASP A 8 -13.00 -37.64 -11.64
CA ASP A 8 -13.45 -36.35 -11.07
C ASP A 8 -12.55 -35.84 -9.94
N ASN A 9 -12.03 -36.72 -9.08
CA ASN A 9 -11.26 -36.33 -7.88
C ASN A 9 -9.77 -36.11 -8.16
N GLN A 10 -9.45 -35.39 -9.24
CA GLN A 10 -8.08 -35.02 -9.56
C GLN A 10 -7.76 -33.63 -9.02
N TYR A 11 -6.47 -33.32 -8.87
CA TYR A 11 -6.03 -32.00 -8.40
C TYR A 11 -4.75 -31.54 -9.08
N CYS A 12 -4.57 -30.22 -9.13
CA CYS A 12 -3.32 -29.55 -9.44
C CYS A 12 -2.86 -28.79 -8.20
N GLN A 13 -1.63 -29.03 -7.75
CA GLN A 13 -1.07 -28.41 -6.54
C GLN A 13 0.23 -27.69 -6.86
N ILE A 14 0.40 -26.51 -6.26
CA ILE A 14 1.63 -25.70 -6.32
C ILE A 14 2.22 -25.63 -4.91
N ASP A 15 3.52 -25.91 -4.77
CA ASP A 15 4.34 -25.55 -3.60
C ASP A 15 5.04 -24.20 -3.90
N LEU A 16 4.72 -23.17 -3.14
CA LEU A 16 5.30 -21.83 -3.28
C LEU A 16 6.72 -21.73 -2.67
N GLY A 17 7.21 -22.82 -2.05
CA GLY A 17 8.55 -22.91 -1.45
C GLY A 17 8.65 -22.31 -0.05
N LYS A 18 7.82 -21.33 0.30
CA LYS A 18 7.67 -20.72 1.64
C LYS A 18 6.24 -20.22 1.84
N ASN A 19 5.92 -19.77 3.06
CA ASN A 19 4.64 -19.15 3.33
C ASN A 19 4.52 -17.77 2.66
N TYR A 20 3.37 -17.56 2.02
CA TYR A 20 2.91 -16.28 1.49
C TYR A 20 1.48 -16.03 1.97
N THR A 21 1.10 -14.79 2.11
CA THR A 21 -0.31 -14.42 2.26
C THR A 21 -0.86 -14.13 0.88
N ILE A 22 -1.77 -14.96 0.40
CA ILE A 22 -2.36 -14.88 -0.94
C ILE A 22 -3.84 -14.51 -0.86
N ASN A 23 -4.37 -13.88 -1.90
CA ASN A 23 -5.79 -13.53 -1.98
C ASN A 23 -6.40 -13.75 -3.36
N LYS A 24 -5.61 -14.19 -4.34
CA LYS A 24 -6.09 -14.40 -5.70
C LYS A 24 -5.42 -15.58 -6.37
N VAL A 25 -6.22 -16.34 -7.11
CA VAL A 25 -5.76 -17.39 -8.03
C VAL A 25 -6.38 -17.13 -9.40
N THR A 26 -5.62 -17.36 -10.46
CA THR A 26 -6.14 -17.34 -11.84
C THR A 26 -5.99 -18.71 -12.47
N PHE A 27 -6.94 -19.07 -13.32
CA PHE A 27 -6.87 -20.22 -14.19
C PHE A 27 -6.98 -19.78 -15.64
N ASN A 28 -6.18 -20.38 -16.49
CA ASN A 28 -6.39 -20.42 -17.93
C ASN A 28 -6.67 -21.88 -18.28
N TRP A 29 -7.97 -22.23 -18.39
CA TRP A 29 -8.41 -23.57 -18.72
C TRP A 29 -8.21 -23.85 -20.21
N GLU A 30 -7.80 -25.06 -20.48
CA GLU A 30 -7.93 -25.63 -21.83
C GLU A 30 -9.41 -26.05 -22.05
N ALA A 31 -9.79 -26.63 -23.16
CA ALA A 31 -11.16 -27.04 -23.45
C ALA A 31 -11.80 -27.96 -22.38
N SER A 32 -10.98 -28.73 -21.67
CA SER A 32 -11.41 -29.68 -20.62
C SER A 32 -11.26 -29.07 -19.23
N TYR A 33 -12.31 -28.46 -18.74
CA TYR A 33 -12.30 -27.69 -17.50
C TYR A 33 -13.10 -28.35 -16.38
N ALA A 34 -13.00 -27.80 -15.16
CA ALA A 34 -13.78 -28.20 -14.02
C ALA A 34 -15.16 -27.53 -14.00
N LYS A 35 -16.22 -28.32 -13.99
CA LYS A 35 -17.61 -27.85 -13.77
C LYS A 35 -17.82 -27.48 -12.30
N GLU A 36 -17.23 -28.27 -11.40
CA GLU A 36 -17.22 -27.98 -9.96
C GLU A 36 -15.81 -28.20 -9.43
N TYR A 37 -15.31 -27.27 -8.64
CA TYR A 37 -13.98 -27.33 -8.05
C TYR A 37 -13.86 -26.48 -6.79
N LYS A 38 -12.80 -26.73 -6.03
CA LYS A 38 -12.40 -25.95 -4.85
C LYS A 38 -11.00 -25.41 -5.01
N ILE A 39 -10.75 -24.24 -4.45
CA ILE A 39 -9.39 -23.76 -4.17
C ILE A 39 -9.14 -24.05 -2.70
N GLN A 40 -8.08 -24.79 -2.43
CA GLN A 40 -7.65 -25.16 -1.08
C GLN A 40 -6.24 -24.68 -0.85
N VAL A 41 -5.95 -24.27 0.38
CA VAL A 41 -4.63 -23.80 0.81
C VAL A 41 -4.16 -24.59 2.02
N SER A 42 -2.84 -24.70 2.18
CA SER A 42 -2.21 -25.38 3.30
C SER A 42 -0.86 -24.75 3.66
N LYS A 43 -0.47 -24.82 4.94
CA LYS A 43 0.88 -24.43 5.39
C LYS A 43 1.85 -25.62 5.37
N ASP A 44 1.36 -26.83 5.49
CA ASP A 44 2.16 -28.06 5.70
C ASP A 44 1.97 -29.11 4.59
N GLY A 45 1.06 -28.87 3.63
CA GLY A 45 0.73 -29.81 2.54
C GLY A 45 -0.18 -30.96 2.96
N ASN A 46 -0.56 -31.06 4.24
CA ASN A 46 -1.39 -32.14 4.79
C ASN A 46 -2.77 -31.63 5.26
N ASN A 47 -2.78 -30.50 5.98
CA ASN A 47 -4.01 -29.90 6.49
C ASN A 47 -4.48 -28.80 5.51
N TRP A 48 -5.66 -29.03 4.90
CA TRP A 48 -6.18 -28.19 3.83
C TRP A 48 -7.41 -27.40 4.26
N THR A 49 -7.41 -26.11 3.98
CA THR A 49 -8.55 -25.20 4.17
C THR A 49 -9.09 -24.80 2.81
N THR A 50 -10.40 -24.94 2.60
CA THR A 50 -11.07 -24.44 1.40
C THR A 50 -11.29 -22.95 1.53
N VAL A 51 -10.74 -22.17 0.60
CA VAL A 51 -10.86 -20.70 0.54
C VAL A 51 -11.85 -20.25 -0.52
N TYR A 52 -12.18 -21.11 -1.48
CA TYR A 52 -13.16 -20.84 -2.53
C TYR A 52 -13.77 -22.14 -3.07
N GLU A 53 -15.06 -22.09 -3.41
CA GLU A 53 -15.77 -23.18 -4.11
C GLU A 53 -16.50 -22.61 -5.34
N ASN A 54 -16.37 -23.31 -6.46
CA ASN A 54 -17.12 -23.01 -7.68
C ASN A 54 -17.98 -24.23 -8.07
N ASN A 55 -19.30 -24.04 -8.09
CA ASN A 55 -20.26 -25.08 -8.44
C ASN A 55 -20.79 -24.90 -9.88
N ASN A 56 -20.27 -23.95 -10.65
CA ASN A 56 -20.71 -23.67 -12.02
C ASN A 56 -19.57 -23.09 -12.86
N GLY A 57 -18.42 -23.76 -12.90
CA GLY A 57 -17.29 -23.42 -13.75
C GLY A 57 -17.69 -23.38 -15.23
N LYS A 58 -17.07 -22.44 -15.96
CA LYS A 58 -17.37 -22.20 -17.38
C LYS A 58 -16.16 -22.42 -18.28
N GLY A 59 -14.99 -22.70 -17.72
CA GLY A 59 -13.72 -22.79 -18.45
C GLY A 59 -13.23 -21.43 -18.91
N GLY A 60 -12.22 -21.42 -19.77
CA GLY A 60 -11.58 -20.20 -20.25
C GLY A 60 -10.70 -19.55 -19.17
N GLU A 61 -10.65 -18.23 -19.16
CA GLU A 61 -9.90 -17.48 -18.14
C GLU A 61 -10.79 -17.16 -16.94
N GLU A 62 -10.32 -17.54 -15.76
CA GLU A 62 -10.98 -17.23 -14.49
C GLU A 62 -10.02 -16.48 -13.56
N SER A 63 -10.53 -15.45 -12.88
CA SER A 63 -9.81 -14.71 -11.83
C SER A 63 -10.64 -14.75 -10.55
N ILE A 64 -10.10 -15.40 -9.54
CA ILE A 64 -10.81 -15.73 -8.29
C ILE A 64 -10.13 -15.00 -7.16
N VAL A 65 -10.91 -14.20 -6.42
CA VAL A 65 -10.45 -13.44 -5.25
C VAL A 65 -11.13 -14.00 -4.01
N PHE A 66 -10.35 -14.16 -2.93
CA PHE A 66 -10.80 -14.63 -1.62
C PHE A 66 -10.11 -13.83 -0.50
N ASP A 67 -10.50 -14.08 0.74
CA ASP A 67 -9.89 -13.38 1.89
C ASP A 67 -8.40 -13.73 2.02
N ALA A 68 -7.56 -12.73 2.33
CA ALA A 68 -6.11 -12.90 2.44
C ALA A 68 -5.78 -14.04 3.43
N THR A 69 -5.09 -15.06 2.95
CA THR A 69 -4.83 -16.29 3.72
C THR A 69 -3.36 -16.68 3.58
N GLU A 70 -2.71 -16.96 4.71
CA GLU A 70 -1.32 -17.41 4.76
C GLU A 70 -1.23 -18.91 4.44
N CYS A 71 -0.42 -19.24 3.44
CA CYS A 71 -0.18 -20.62 3.01
C CYS A 71 1.17 -20.79 2.30
N ARG A 72 1.63 -22.03 2.18
CA ARG A 72 2.73 -22.45 1.31
C ARG A 72 2.23 -23.25 0.11
N TYR A 73 1.17 -24.02 0.28
CA TYR A 73 0.62 -24.90 -0.77
C TYR A 73 -0.74 -24.37 -1.21
N VAL A 74 -0.96 -24.40 -2.52
CA VAL A 74 -2.23 -24.02 -3.15
C VAL A 74 -2.67 -25.14 -4.06
N LYS A 75 -3.93 -25.57 -3.95
CA LYS A 75 -4.48 -26.68 -4.69
C LYS A 75 -5.81 -26.33 -5.35
N MET A 76 -5.92 -26.56 -6.65
CA MET A 76 -7.20 -26.72 -7.33
C MET A 76 -7.63 -28.17 -7.17
N GLN A 77 -8.69 -28.41 -6.42
CA GLN A 77 -9.32 -29.71 -6.24
C GLN A 77 -10.54 -29.79 -7.15
N GLY A 78 -10.48 -30.63 -8.18
CA GLY A 78 -11.62 -30.95 -9.03
C GLY A 78 -12.66 -31.78 -8.28
N VAL A 79 -13.93 -31.43 -8.44
CA VAL A 79 -15.09 -32.14 -7.87
C VAL A 79 -15.89 -32.78 -8.99
N LYS A 80 -16.10 -32.04 -10.11
CA LYS A 80 -16.83 -32.54 -11.27
C LYS A 80 -16.24 -31.99 -12.55
N ARG A 81 -16.00 -32.85 -13.51
CA ARG A 81 -15.55 -32.49 -14.84
C ARG A 81 -16.71 -31.90 -15.66
N ALA A 82 -16.40 -30.98 -16.57
CA ALA A 82 -17.38 -30.49 -17.54
C ALA A 82 -17.57 -31.45 -18.71
N LEU A 83 -16.55 -32.22 -19.07
CA LEU A 83 -16.49 -33.12 -20.20
C LEU A 83 -16.05 -34.54 -19.77
N ALA A 84 -16.08 -35.50 -20.68
CA ALA A 84 -15.61 -36.87 -20.44
C ALA A 84 -14.08 -37.01 -20.24
N TYR A 85 -13.33 -35.95 -20.63
CA TYR A 85 -11.88 -35.87 -20.46
C TYR A 85 -11.49 -35.41 -19.06
N GLY A 86 -10.20 -35.47 -18.69
CA GLY A 86 -9.68 -34.94 -17.42
C GLY A 86 -9.75 -33.42 -17.34
N TYR A 87 -9.24 -32.84 -16.28
CA TYR A 87 -9.02 -31.40 -16.17
C TYR A 87 -7.78 -31.01 -16.94
N SER A 88 -7.77 -29.86 -17.59
CA SER A 88 -6.64 -29.38 -18.38
C SER A 88 -6.44 -27.88 -18.22
N LEU A 89 -5.25 -27.48 -17.78
CA LEU A 89 -4.87 -26.10 -17.52
C LEU A 89 -3.71 -25.69 -18.44
N TRP A 90 -3.83 -24.57 -19.09
CA TRP A 90 -2.68 -23.90 -19.68
C TRP A 90 -1.84 -23.26 -18.58
N GLU A 91 -2.49 -22.58 -17.62
CA GLU A 91 -1.83 -21.83 -16.57
C GLU A 91 -2.65 -21.83 -15.28
N MET A 92 -1.97 -21.85 -14.13
CA MET A 92 -2.51 -21.54 -12.84
C MET A 92 -1.62 -20.49 -12.17
N GLY A 93 -2.14 -19.26 -12.00
CA GLY A 93 -1.44 -18.17 -11.33
C GLY A 93 -1.87 -18.04 -9.87
N VAL A 94 -0.91 -17.79 -8.97
CA VAL A 94 -1.14 -17.51 -7.55
C VAL A 94 -0.55 -16.15 -7.22
N TYR A 95 -1.31 -15.29 -6.54
CA TYR A 95 -0.92 -13.91 -6.31
C TYR A 95 -0.90 -13.58 -4.83
N GLU A 96 0.19 -12.95 -4.41
CA GLU A 96 0.33 -12.40 -3.06
C GLU A 96 -0.68 -11.27 -2.82
N ALA A 97 -1.24 -11.22 -1.62
CA ALA A 97 -2.15 -10.16 -1.23
C ALA A 97 -1.39 -8.84 -1.06
N ALA A 98 -1.94 -7.76 -1.61
CA ALA A 98 -1.40 -6.43 -1.37
C ALA A 98 -1.52 -6.06 0.11
N LYS A 99 -0.57 -5.28 0.61
CA LYS A 99 -0.55 -4.77 1.99
C LYS A 99 -1.20 -3.39 2.05
N VAL A 100 -1.98 -3.15 3.10
CA VAL A 100 -2.51 -1.83 3.41
C VAL A 100 -1.36 -0.91 3.84
N GLU A 101 -1.34 0.32 3.33
CA GLU A 101 -0.34 1.33 3.70
C GLU A 101 -0.48 1.74 5.16
N THR A 102 0.66 2.00 5.80
CA THR A 102 0.72 2.44 7.20
C THR A 102 -0.09 3.72 7.41
N PRO A 103 -0.94 3.81 8.44
CA PRO A 103 -1.64 5.04 8.78
C PRO A 103 -0.69 6.22 9.02
N ILE A 104 -1.14 7.41 8.64
CA ILE A 104 -0.39 8.66 8.75
C ILE A 104 -1.13 9.60 9.71
N PHE A 105 -0.42 10.13 10.71
CA PHE A 105 -0.95 11.14 11.64
C PHE A 105 -0.71 12.54 11.09
N SER A 106 -1.71 13.43 11.19
CA SER A 106 -1.62 14.81 10.72
C SER A 106 -0.65 15.68 11.53
N ILE A 107 -0.31 15.25 12.74
CA ILE A 107 0.61 15.94 13.66
C ILE A 107 1.69 14.91 14.05
N PRO A 108 2.99 15.22 13.93
CA PRO A 108 4.08 14.31 14.31
C PRO A 108 4.18 14.14 15.83
N SER A 109 4.96 13.15 16.27
CA SER A 109 5.36 13.00 17.67
C SER A 109 6.08 14.27 18.17
N GLY A 110 5.81 14.68 19.41
CA GLY A 110 6.46 15.88 19.96
C GLY A 110 5.92 16.32 21.32
N ILE A 111 6.47 17.45 21.79
CA ILE A 111 6.04 18.15 23.01
C ILE A 111 5.23 19.37 22.58
N TYR A 112 4.06 19.54 23.15
CA TYR A 112 3.10 20.57 22.77
C TYR A 112 2.56 21.30 24.01
N SER A 113 2.41 22.61 23.92
CA SER A 113 1.92 23.44 25.05
C SER A 113 0.39 23.39 25.20
N LYS A 114 -0.34 22.93 24.18
CA LYS A 114 -1.82 22.92 24.15
C LYS A 114 -2.35 21.58 23.64
N ALA A 115 -3.63 21.33 23.92
CA ALA A 115 -4.33 20.18 23.37
C ALA A 115 -4.36 20.22 21.84
N LEU A 116 -4.20 19.04 21.21
CA LEU A 116 -4.15 18.84 19.78
C LEU A 116 -5.41 18.15 19.28
N ASN A 117 -5.70 18.35 18.00
CA ASN A 117 -6.66 17.55 17.25
C ASN A 117 -5.92 16.80 16.15
N VAL A 118 -5.71 15.50 16.33
CA VAL A 118 -4.94 14.66 15.41
C VAL A 118 -5.89 13.93 14.47
N ASN A 119 -5.66 14.04 13.16
CA ASN A 119 -6.35 13.25 12.15
C ASN A 119 -5.46 12.08 11.72
N ILE A 120 -6.11 10.97 11.33
CA ILE A 120 -5.44 9.79 10.78
C ILE A 120 -5.90 9.59 9.34
N SER A 121 -4.97 9.31 8.46
CA SER A 121 -5.24 9.01 7.05
C SER A 121 -4.48 7.77 6.60
N SER A 122 -4.83 7.21 5.44
CA SER A 122 -4.08 6.17 4.74
C SER A 122 -4.13 6.43 3.24
N ASN A 123 -3.04 6.14 2.55
CA ASN A 123 -2.99 6.20 1.08
C ASN A 123 -3.78 5.05 0.43
N THR A 124 -4.05 3.97 1.17
CA THR A 124 -4.94 2.89 0.70
C THR A 124 -6.39 3.35 0.85
N LYS A 125 -7.12 3.43 -0.26
CA LYS A 125 -8.53 3.83 -0.26
C LYS A 125 -9.43 2.76 0.35
N GLY A 126 -10.51 3.17 1.05
CA GLY A 126 -11.54 2.27 1.57
C GLY A 126 -11.06 1.40 2.72
N VAL A 127 -10.11 1.86 3.51
CA VAL A 127 -9.65 1.21 4.73
C VAL A 127 -10.53 1.55 5.92
N GLU A 128 -10.64 0.63 6.86
CA GLU A 128 -11.09 0.85 8.22
C GLU A 128 -9.86 1.09 9.10
N ILE A 129 -9.82 2.17 9.88
CA ILE A 129 -8.70 2.48 10.78
C ILE A 129 -9.15 2.26 12.21
N ARG A 130 -8.36 1.51 12.98
CA ARG A 130 -8.51 1.31 14.42
C ARG A 130 -7.36 1.95 15.17
N TYR A 131 -7.62 2.48 16.36
CA TYR A 131 -6.60 3.18 17.13
C TYR A 131 -6.73 2.96 18.65
N THR A 132 -5.62 3.22 19.35
CA THR A 132 -5.52 3.27 20.82
C THR A 132 -4.80 4.55 21.24
N THR A 133 -5.07 5.03 22.45
CA THR A 133 -4.44 6.25 23.01
C THR A 133 -3.62 5.98 24.27
N ASP A 134 -3.51 4.72 24.66
CA ASP A 134 -2.80 4.25 25.85
C ASP A 134 -1.47 3.54 25.52
N GLY A 135 -1.09 3.50 24.24
CA GLY A 135 0.10 2.81 23.76
C GLY A 135 -0.05 1.29 23.56
N SER A 136 -1.22 0.71 23.85
CA SER A 136 -1.51 -0.67 23.52
C SER A 136 -1.54 -0.87 21.99
N THR A 137 -1.24 -2.08 21.50
CA THR A 137 -1.33 -2.40 20.08
C THR A 137 -2.79 -2.47 19.66
N PRO A 138 -3.24 -1.63 18.69
CA PRO A 138 -4.60 -1.66 18.21
C PRO A 138 -4.92 -2.97 17.48
N ASN A 139 -6.16 -3.43 17.58
CA ASN A 139 -6.72 -4.59 16.91
C ASN A 139 -8.14 -4.28 16.41
N GLU A 140 -8.82 -5.25 15.79
CA GLU A 140 -10.18 -5.08 15.25
C GLU A 140 -11.23 -4.63 16.27
N LYS A 141 -11.00 -4.87 17.59
CA LYS A 141 -11.89 -4.47 18.68
C LYS A 141 -11.55 -3.10 19.25
N SER A 142 -10.42 -2.51 18.84
CA SER A 142 -10.01 -1.17 19.28
C SER A 142 -10.94 -0.08 18.72
N ASN A 143 -10.78 1.15 19.19
CA ASN A 143 -11.65 2.26 18.77
C ASN A 143 -11.62 2.43 17.24
N LEU A 144 -12.80 2.49 16.63
CA LEU A 144 -12.93 2.86 15.23
C LEU A 144 -12.59 4.35 15.09
N TYR A 145 -11.72 4.67 14.15
CA TYR A 145 -11.37 6.05 13.86
C TYR A 145 -12.56 6.80 13.26
N VAL A 146 -12.92 7.88 13.93
CA VAL A 146 -13.78 8.96 13.43
C VAL A 146 -12.95 10.23 13.35
N PRO A 147 -13.22 11.14 12.43
CA PRO A 147 -12.40 12.33 12.26
C PRO A 147 -12.16 13.10 13.56
N SER A 148 -10.87 13.42 13.80
CA SER A 148 -10.35 14.22 14.91
C SER A 148 -10.29 13.51 16.26
N ILE A 149 -9.06 13.11 16.66
CA ILE A 149 -8.77 12.61 18.01
C ILE A 149 -8.20 13.74 18.83
N LYS A 150 -8.89 14.12 19.91
CA LYS A 150 -8.41 15.15 20.83
C LYS A 150 -7.36 14.58 21.77
N ILE A 151 -6.16 15.13 21.74
CA ILE A 151 -5.04 14.82 22.63
C ILE A 151 -4.86 15.98 23.59
N SER A 152 -5.24 15.81 24.87
CA SER A 152 -5.19 16.86 25.91
C SER A 152 -4.26 16.53 27.08
N LYS A 153 -3.58 15.39 27.01
CA LYS A 153 -2.61 14.90 28.02
C LYS A 153 -1.55 14.06 27.32
N ASN A 154 -0.48 13.70 28.02
CA ASN A 154 0.53 12.78 27.49
C ASN A 154 -0.14 11.52 26.96
N THR A 155 0.11 11.19 25.69
CA THR A 155 -0.60 10.14 24.97
C THR A 155 0.35 9.45 24.00
N THR A 156 0.35 8.12 24.02
CA THR A 156 0.92 7.30 22.94
C THR A 156 -0.23 6.84 22.05
N LEU A 157 -0.35 7.48 20.89
CA LEU A 157 -1.34 7.14 19.86
C LEU A 157 -0.78 6.06 18.96
N LYS A 158 -1.50 4.95 18.80
CA LYS A 158 -1.19 3.92 17.81
C LYS A 158 -2.39 3.69 16.90
N ALA A 159 -2.12 3.38 15.63
CA ALA A 159 -3.17 3.10 14.64
C ALA A 159 -2.76 1.97 13.69
N ILE A 160 -3.75 1.19 13.27
CA ILE A 160 -3.64 0.16 12.24
C ILE A 160 -4.81 0.30 11.27
N ALA A 161 -4.58 0.01 10.00
CA ALA A 161 -5.59 0.07 8.97
C ALA A 161 -5.86 -1.32 8.38
N TYR A 162 -7.13 -1.61 8.15
CA TYR A 162 -7.65 -2.85 7.61
C TYR A 162 -8.38 -2.63 6.29
N ARG A 163 -8.28 -3.58 5.38
CA ARG A 163 -9.12 -3.66 4.20
C ARG A 163 -9.34 -5.11 3.80
N LYS A 164 -10.58 -5.50 3.62
CA LYS A 164 -10.92 -6.87 3.21
C LYS A 164 -10.14 -7.29 1.96
N GLY A 165 -9.56 -8.48 1.99
CA GLY A 165 -8.76 -9.04 0.89
C GLY A 165 -7.33 -8.50 0.80
N MET A 166 -6.87 -7.69 1.76
CA MET A 166 -5.49 -7.21 1.84
C MET A 166 -4.84 -7.67 3.15
N ILE A 167 -3.52 -7.62 3.21
CA ILE A 167 -2.77 -7.78 4.46
C ILE A 167 -2.91 -6.49 5.26
N ASP A 168 -3.12 -6.60 6.56
CA ASP A 168 -3.22 -5.46 7.46
C ASP A 168 -1.98 -4.56 7.39
N SER A 169 -2.17 -3.26 7.66
CA SER A 169 -1.06 -2.33 7.68
C SER A 169 -0.09 -2.61 8.84
N PRO A 170 1.15 -2.14 8.75
CA PRO A 170 1.96 -1.91 9.95
C PRO A 170 1.26 -0.95 10.91
N VAL A 171 1.56 -1.09 12.21
CA VAL A 171 1.07 -0.17 13.24
C VAL A 171 1.85 1.14 13.16
N ALA A 172 1.16 2.25 12.96
CA ALA A 172 1.71 3.59 13.14
C ALA A 172 1.74 3.94 14.63
N THR A 173 2.78 4.65 15.08
CA THR A 173 2.91 5.10 16.48
C THR A 173 3.34 6.55 16.52
N ALA A 174 2.70 7.34 17.39
CA ALA A 174 3.12 8.70 17.69
C ALA A 174 3.00 8.98 19.20
N GLU A 175 3.97 9.69 19.75
CA GLU A 175 4.01 10.07 21.15
C GLU A 175 3.81 11.59 21.28
N TYR A 176 2.81 11.99 22.05
CA TYR A 176 2.46 13.37 22.32
C TYR A 176 2.65 13.67 23.81
N LYS A 177 3.43 14.68 24.13
CA LYS A 177 3.58 15.22 25.49
C LYS A 177 2.92 16.60 25.53
N ILE A 178 1.99 16.79 26.48
CA ILE A 178 1.33 18.07 26.72
C ILE A 178 1.87 18.59 28.04
N ASP A 179 2.79 19.57 28.01
CA ASP A 179 3.49 20.05 29.20
C ASP A 179 2.91 21.31 29.80
N GLY A 180 1.95 21.96 29.11
CA GLY A 180 1.29 23.17 29.62
C GLY A 180 2.22 24.37 29.84
N SER A 181 3.52 24.20 29.54
CA SER A 181 4.49 25.27 29.66
C SER A 181 4.35 26.22 28.48
N SER A 182 4.33 27.51 28.80
CA SER A 182 4.18 28.58 27.80
C SER A 182 5.46 28.92 27.02
N THR A 183 6.46 28.06 27.06
CA THR A 183 7.58 28.09 26.11
C THR A 183 7.17 27.21 24.93
N GLU A 184 6.56 27.86 23.96
CA GLU A 184 6.17 27.29 22.68
C GLU A 184 7.40 26.60 22.02
N PRO A 185 7.45 25.25 21.94
CA PRO A 185 8.15 24.67 20.84
C PRO A 185 7.27 25.04 19.65
N GLU A 186 7.83 25.71 18.69
CA GLU A 186 7.13 26.03 17.45
C GLU A 186 6.41 24.75 16.98
N GLN A 187 5.08 24.72 17.18
CA GLN A 187 4.20 23.87 16.39
C GLN A 187 4.65 24.06 14.96
N PRO A 188 4.80 23.01 14.12
CA PRO A 188 4.72 23.23 12.70
C PRO A 188 3.34 23.85 12.48
N THR A 189 3.30 25.17 12.51
CA THR A 189 2.14 25.98 12.22
C THR A 189 1.51 25.41 10.96
N THR A 190 0.18 25.22 10.98
CA THR A 190 -0.59 25.39 9.74
C THR A 190 0.12 26.46 8.96
N PRO A 191 0.55 26.21 7.72
CA PRO A 191 1.45 27.13 7.04
C PRO A 191 0.90 28.54 7.23
N ASP A 192 1.62 29.29 8.07
CA ASP A 192 1.41 30.71 8.16
C ASP A 192 1.58 31.19 6.73
N THR A 193 0.55 31.81 6.19
CA THR A 193 0.57 32.40 4.87
C THR A 193 1.49 33.62 4.83
N SER A 194 2.21 33.94 5.91
CA SER A 194 3.25 34.92 5.99
C SER A 194 4.62 34.26 5.79
N GLU A 195 5.12 34.36 4.55
CA GLU A 195 6.49 34.12 4.11
C GLU A 195 7.04 32.68 4.26
N THR A 196 6.56 31.75 3.43
CA THR A 196 7.34 30.57 3.08
C THR A 196 8.65 30.99 2.44
N LYS A 197 9.75 30.87 3.20
CA LYS A 197 11.09 31.14 2.64
C LYS A 197 11.38 30.12 1.54
N ILE A 198 11.55 30.59 0.33
CA ILE A 198 12.04 29.75 -0.77
C ILE A 198 13.51 29.46 -0.50
N ILE A 199 13.84 28.19 -0.26
CA ILE A 199 15.20 27.73 0.07
C ILE A 199 15.96 27.24 -1.16
N SER A 200 15.29 27.07 -2.30
CA SER A 200 15.89 26.64 -3.58
C SER A 200 16.48 27.77 -4.40
N THR A 201 16.19 29.05 -4.09
CA THR A 201 16.69 30.19 -4.87
C THR A 201 18.22 30.23 -4.85
N GLY A 202 18.83 30.21 -6.04
CA GLY A 202 20.28 30.22 -6.22
C GLY A 202 21.00 28.90 -5.88
N CYS A 203 20.30 27.83 -5.62
CA CYS A 203 20.90 26.51 -5.38
C CYS A 203 21.56 25.96 -6.65
N LYS A 204 22.54 25.08 -6.46
CA LYS A 204 23.11 24.30 -7.56
C LYS A 204 22.05 23.33 -8.11
N THR A 205 21.89 23.34 -9.43
CA THR A 205 20.99 22.42 -10.13
C THR A 205 21.75 21.43 -10.98
N VAL A 206 21.20 20.24 -11.14
CA VAL A 206 21.64 19.22 -12.11
C VAL A 206 20.41 18.77 -12.89
N THR A 207 20.56 18.58 -14.18
CA THR A 207 19.48 18.20 -15.10
C THR A 207 19.90 17.04 -15.97
N SER A 208 18.93 16.29 -16.48
CA SER A 208 19.17 15.27 -17.53
C SER A 208 19.62 15.91 -18.87
N GLY A 209 19.31 17.20 -19.05
CA GLY A 209 19.65 17.98 -20.24
C GLY A 209 18.84 19.27 -20.27
N SER A 210 19.25 20.18 -21.15
CA SER A 210 18.54 21.44 -21.43
C SER A 210 18.39 21.63 -22.93
N GLU A 211 17.30 22.28 -23.34
CA GLU A 211 17.04 22.58 -24.76
C GLU A 211 18.22 23.32 -25.42
N ASN A 212 18.79 24.29 -24.68
CA ASN A 212 20.00 25.04 -25.04
C ASN A 212 20.55 25.74 -23.80
N ASP A 213 21.65 26.51 -23.96
CA ASP A 213 22.33 27.21 -22.86
C ASP A 213 21.47 28.31 -22.22
N VAL A 214 20.49 28.86 -22.94
CA VAL A 214 19.58 29.92 -22.43
C VAL A 214 18.59 29.33 -21.42
N PHE A 215 18.16 28.09 -21.62
CA PHE A 215 17.16 27.39 -20.79
C PHE A 215 17.79 26.40 -19.81
N GLY A 216 18.95 26.74 -19.28
CA GLY A 216 19.67 25.88 -18.33
C GLY A 216 18.96 25.69 -16.99
N GLY A 217 19.30 24.62 -16.28
CA GLY A 217 18.68 24.22 -15.00
C GLY A 217 18.71 25.31 -13.92
N LYS A 218 19.72 26.20 -13.92
CA LYS A 218 19.81 27.32 -12.98
C LYS A 218 18.60 28.27 -13.01
N ASN A 219 17.95 28.37 -14.16
CA ASN A 219 16.79 29.26 -14.34
C ASN A 219 15.53 28.73 -13.59
N ALA A 220 15.49 27.45 -13.22
CA ALA A 220 14.38 26.94 -12.42
C ALA A 220 14.43 27.33 -10.95
N VAL A 221 15.55 27.91 -10.50
CA VAL A 221 15.80 28.27 -9.09
C VAL A 221 16.45 29.67 -8.93
N ASP A 222 16.43 30.54 -9.94
CA ASP A 222 17.03 31.86 -9.90
C ASP A 222 16.12 32.93 -9.25
N GLY A 223 14.85 32.61 -9.02
CA GLY A 223 13.86 33.53 -8.45
C GLY A 223 13.21 34.46 -9.48
N ASP A 224 13.57 34.36 -10.75
CA ASP A 224 13.01 35.15 -11.84
C ASP A 224 11.92 34.37 -12.60
N LYS A 225 10.69 34.87 -12.54
CA LYS A 225 9.54 34.25 -13.25
C LYS A 225 9.56 34.48 -14.77
N GLY A 226 10.46 35.29 -15.27
CA GLY A 226 10.69 35.54 -16.69
C GLY A 226 11.64 34.52 -17.33
N THR A 227 12.34 33.72 -16.53
CA THR A 227 13.26 32.69 -16.98
C THR A 227 12.65 31.29 -16.76
N ARG A 228 13.17 30.30 -17.43
CA ARG A 228 12.74 28.89 -17.27
C ARG A 228 13.87 27.92 -17.57
N TRP A 229 13.77 26.74 -16.98
CA TRP A 229 14.43 25.55 -17.49
C TRP A 229 13.54 24.87 -18.54
N SER A 230 14.12 24.41 -19.63
CA SER A 230 13.46 23.56 -20.63
C SER A 230 14.34 22.35 -20.91
N SER A 231 13.75 21.16 -20.88
CA SER A 231 14.45 19.91 -21.12
C SER A 231 14.87 19.77 -22.59
N ASN A 232 15.68 18.78 -22.89
CA ASN A 232 16.17 18.43 -24.22
C ASN A 232 15.18 17.56 -25.04
N PHE A 233 13.86 17.75 -24.86
CA PHE A 233 12.78 17.05 -25.57
C PHE A 233 12.74 15.53 -25.32
N ALA A 234 13.28 15.04 -24.19
CA ALA A 234 13.22 13.66 -23.78
C ALA A 234 12.04 13.44 -22.80
N ASP A 235 11.36 12.28 -22.93
CA ASP A 235 10.19 11.95 -22.09
C ASP A 235 10.55 11.71 -20.61
N ASP A 236 11.79 11.26 -20.35
CA ASP A 236 12.31 10.95 -19.01
C ASP A 236 13.18 12.10 -18.43
N ALA A 237 12.91 13.35 -18.82
CA ALA A 237 13.68 14.50 -18.38
C ALA A 237 13.45 14.80 -16.89
N TRP A 238 14.54 15.14 -16.18
CA TRP A 238 14.52 15.46 -14.76
C TRP A 238 15.43 16.64 -14.41
N ILE A 239 15.10 17.29 -13.31
CA ILE A 239 15.93 18.32 -12.67
C ILE A 239 15.91 18.09 -11.15
N TYR A 240 17.05 18.30 -10.49
CA TYR A 240 17.07 18.49 -9.04
C TYR A 240 17.88 19.72 -8.62
N ALA A 241 17.51 20.27 -7.46
CA ALA A 241 18.22 21.37 -6.81
C ALA A 241 18.91 20.82 -5.54
N ASP A 242 20.22 21.05 -5.44
CA ASP A 242 21.00 20.74 -4.24
C ASP A 242 20.86 21.89 -3.24
N LEU A 243 20.17 21.66 -2.15
CA LEU A 243 19.93 22.65 -1.09
C LEU A 243 21.17 22.91 -0.21
N GLY A 244 22.28 22.18 -0.44
CA GLY A 244 23.55 22.33 0.27
C GLY A 244 23.59 21.74 1.70
N LYS A 245 22.44 21.45 2.31
CA LYS A 245 22.28 20.76 3.60
C LYS A 245 20.88 20.17 3.73
N THR A 246 20.67 19.40 4.80
CA THR A 246 19.34 18.82 5.08
C THR A 246 18.35 19.88 5.55
N TYR A 247 17.16 19.89 4.96
CA TYR A 247 16.00 20.71 5.35
C TYR A 247 14.76 19.84 5.49
N SER A 248 13.84 20.27 6.35
CA SER A 248 12.47 19.75 6.34
C SER A 248 11.67 20.56 5.31
N VAL A 249 11.31 19.93 4.20
CA VAL A 249 10.55 20.57 3.11
C VAL A 249 9.08 20.18 3.23
N ASN A 250 8.20 21.18 3.28
CA ASN A 250 6.76 20.97 3.39
C ASN A 250 5.98 21.36 2.12
N LYS A 251 6.63 22.03 1.16
CA LYS A 251 5.99 22.46 -0.08
C LYS A 251 7.01 22.55 -1.22
N VAL A 252 6.62 22.07 -2.39
CA VAL A 252 7.29 22.33 -3.68
C VAL A 252 6.28 23.02 -4.59
N VAL A 253 6.73 24.09 -5.25
CA VAL A 253 5.91 24.83 -6.22
C VAL A 253 6.63 24.79 -7.56
N LEU A 254 5.91 24.36 -8.58
CA LEU A 254 6.33 24.44 -9.98
C LEU A 254 5.46 25.51 -10.66
N THR A 255 6.09 26.46 -11.31
CA THR A 255 5.44 27.59 -11.99
C THR A 255 5.87 27.66 -13.46
#